data_4576545653d2466bad40699b9b0b5e91
#
_entry.id   4576545653d2466bad40699b9b0b5e91
#
_cell.length_a   1.000
_cell.length_b   1.000
_cell.length_c   1.000
_cell.angle_alpha   90.00
_cell.angle_beta   90.00
_cell.angle_gamma   90.00
#
_symmetry.space_group_name_H-M   'P 1'
#
loop_
_entity.id
_entity.type
_entity.pdbx_description
1 polymer ?
#
loop_
_entity_poly.entity_id
_entity_poly.type
_entity_poly.pdbx_seq_one_letter_code
_entity_poly.pdbx_strand_id
1 'polypeptide(L)'
;MLRPAFLCAALTAVLLGIGPAVAAAPAPGGEEGRWALDALNAGAAWKVSKGAGVTVALLGGGHPDTGLPELSGRVELGPDLAGAMFGDDTVRPGDDVTALVSAIAGSGRGGGTPGIAPEARVLSVPVVRSHSEGSAGQAPAETQDSPLARGIRYATGRGAKVICLPVPVYAVDRVERDAISFALARGVAVVAAVGDAGRSPYARQNGTSYWAFPAGYPGVVGVAAVDRKGAKTPGSSDNLSVLVAAPGDRVPVTLAGSRRGAVSGTGVASALVAGTIALIKAKYPDLPPELVSRALTTTSRPHPPAGYDDKVGFGVVDAAAALRKAAELTPYGPASSVQDDAHFGKGPVSQGPARPGADPVRLWIYGIAVALGMGGFCAAAIALRRR
;
A
#
# COMPACT_ATOMS: atom_id res chain seq x y z
N MET A 1 -35.58 -70.11 30.42
CA MET A 1 -35.76 -68.63 30.30
C MET A 1 -34.51 -68.06 29.77
N LEU A 2 -34.43 -67.89 28.42
CA LEU A 2 -33.26 -67.35 27.69
C LEU A 2 -33.47 -65.88 27.53
N ARG A 3 -32.44 -65.07 27.84
CA ARG A 3 -32.33 -63.66 27.46
C ARG A 3 -31.39 -63.56 26.23
N PRO A 4 -31.77 -62.89 25.18
CA PRO A 4 -30.85 -62.62 24.08
C PRO A 4 -30.02 -61.37 24.38
N ALA A 5 -28.72 -61.49 24.16
CA ALA A 5 -27.74 -60.36 24.16
C ALA A 5 -27.80 -59.59 22.82
N PHE A 6 -28.06 -58.30 22.92
CA PHE A 6 -27.91 -57.37 21.74
C PHE A 6 -26.45 -56.95 21.58
N LEU A 7 -25.87 -57.35 20.47
CA LEU A 7 -24.55 -56.87 20.00
C LEU A 7 -24.76 -55.54 19.27
N CYS A 8 -24.36 -54.41 19.86
CA CYS A 8 -24.25 -53.12 19.16
C CYS A 8 -22.91 -53.06 18.47
N ALA A 9 -22.89 -53.23 17.15
CA ALA A 9 -21.74 -52.92 16.32
C ALA A 9 -21.71 -51.40 16.04
N ALA A 10 -20.78 -50.67 16.63
CA ALA A 10 -20.52 -49.25 16.31
C ALA A 10 -19.73 -49.16 15.01
N LEU A 11 -20.39 -48.70 13.94
CA LEU A 11 -19.76 -48.35 12.69
C LEU A 11 -19.13 -46.94 12.86
N THR A 12 -17.83 -46.88 13.05
CA THR A 12 -17.05 -45.63 12.98
C THR A 12 -16.85 -45.23 11.53
N ALA A 13 -17.66 -44.31 11.03
CA ALA A 13 -17.46 -43.67 9.75
C ALA A 13 -16.34 -42.64 9.90
N VAL A 14 -15.16 -42.93 9.33
CA VAL A 14 -14.07 -41.98 9.14
C VAL A 14 -14.48 -41.06 8.00
N LEU A 15 -14.97 -39.87 8.31
CA LEU A 15 -15.12 -38.76 7.37
C LEU A 15 -13.76 -38.19 7.08
N LEU A 16 -13.16 -38.65 5.98
CA LEU A 16 -12.05 -37.90 5.35
C LEU A 16 -12.61 -36.56 4.86
N GLY A 17 -12.30 -35.48 5.56
CA GLY A 17 -12.57 -34.13 5.16
C GLY A 17 -11.74 -33.80 3.93
N ILE A 18 -12.36 -33.92 2.74
CA ILE A 18 -11.83 -33.31 1.52
C ILE A 18 -12.11 -31.81 1.66
N GLY A 19 -11.10 -31.04 2.09
CA GLY A 19 -11.16 -29.59 2.02
C GLY A 19 -11.41 -29.15 0.57
N PRO A 20 -12.10 -28.03 0.31
CA PRO A 20 -12.30 -27.56 -1.05
C PRO A 20 -10.92 -27.29 -1.67
N ALA A 21 -10.53 -28.15 -2.62
CA ALA A 21 -9.44 -27.84 -3.51
C ALA A 21 -9.82 -26.55 -4.23
N VAL A 22 -9.04 -25.48 -4.00
CA VAL A 22 -9.13 -24.27 -4.81
C VAL A 22 -8.78 -24.72 -6.23
N ALA A 23 -9.81 -24.97 -7.02
CA ALA A 23 -9.64 -25.28 -8.42
C ALA A 23 -8.98 -24.05 -9.08
N ALA A 24 -7.76 -24.20 -9.56
CA ALA A 24 -7.12 -23.23 -10.41
C ALA A 24 -8.06 -23.01 -11.61
N ALA A 25 -8.64 -21.82 -11.71
CA ALA A 25 -9.47 -21.48 -12.84
C ALA A 25 -8.61 -21.60 -14.12
N PRO A 26 -9.16 -22.14 -15.22
CA PRO A 26 -8.40 -22.25 -16.48
C PRO A 26 -7.89 -20.88 -16.87
N ALA A 27 -6.63 -20.82 -17.32
CA ALA A 27 -5.98 -19.59 -17.71
C ALA A 27 -6.76 -18.92 -18.85
N PRO A 28 -7.15 -17.64 -18.71
CA PRO A 28 -7.85 -16.92 -19.76
C PRO A 28 -6.93 -16.78 -20.98
N GLY A 29 -7.34 -17.36 -22.12
CA GLY A 29 -6.68 -17.19 -23.40
C GLY A 29 -7.21 -15.96 -24.15
N GLY A 30 -6.36 -15.26 -24.88
CA GLY A 30 -6.78 -14.14 -25.74
C GLY A 30 -7.11 -12.83 -25.00
N GLU A 31 -8.20 -12.18 -25.36
CA GLU A 31 -8.62 -10.88 -24.79
C GLU A 31 -8.81 -10.91 -23.27
N GLU A 32 -9.26 -12.04 -22.72
CA GLU A 32 -9.37 -12.21 -21.27
C GLU A 32 -8.03 -12.09 -20.53
N GLY A 33 -6.92 -12.48 -21.19
CA GLY A 33 -5.57 -12.41 -20.62
C GLY A 33 -4.99 -11.00 -20.55
N ARG A 34 -5.59 -9.98 -21.19
CA ARG A 34 -5.03 -8.64 -21.31
C ARG A 34 -5.91 -7.54 -20.70
N TRP A 35 -7.10 -7.86 -20.22
CA TRP A 35 -8.08 -6.90 -19.79
C TRP A 35 -7.54 -5.84 -18.80
N ALA A 36 -6.68 -6.26 -17.87
CA ALA A 36 -6.12 -5.36 -16.87
C ALA A 36 -5.15 -4.33 -17.49
N LEU A 37 -4.36 -4.76 -18.47
CA LEU A 37 -3.45 -3.88 -19.23
C LEU A 37 -4.24 -2.94 -20.15
N ASP A 38 -5.32 -3.44 -20.75
CA ASP A 38 -6.19 -2.63 -21.62
C ASP A 38 -6.95 -1.59 -20.80
N ALA A 39 -7.44 -1.95 -19.62
CA ALA A 39 -8.08 -1.01 -18.68
C ALA A 39 -7.13 0.12 -18.24
N LEU A 40 -5.82 -0.15 -18.16
CA LEU A 40 -4.78 0.84 -17.85
C LEU A 40 -4.25 1.57 -19.10
N ASN A 41 -4.77 1.28 -20.30
CA ASN A 41 -4.28 1.83 -21.56
C ASN A 41 -2.77 1.59 -21.80
N ALA A 42 -2.29 0.40 -21.39
CA ALA A 42 -0.88 0.02 -21.44
C ALA A 42 -0.32 0.04 -22.86
N GLY A 43 -1.07 -0.41 -23.86
CA GLY A 43 -0.63 -0.45 -25.25
C GLY A 43 -0.27 0.94 -25.80
N ALA A 44 -1.00 1.98 -25.41
CA ALA A 44 -0.65 3.36 -25.78
C ALA A 44 0.53 3.90 -24.95
N ALA A 45 0.62 3.54 -23.66
CA ALA A 45 1.73 3.91 -22.79
C ALA A 45 3.06 3.33 -23.29
N TRP A 46 3.07 2.10 -23.77
CA TRP A 46 4.28 1.42 -24.29
C TRP A 46 4.87 2.04 -25.55
N LYS A 47 4.11 2.84 -26.26
CA LYS A 47 4.65 3.64 -27.38
C LYS A 47 5.59 4.75 -26.88
N VAL A 48 5.48 5.13 -25.61
CA VAL A 48 6.27 6.20 -24.97
C VAL A 48 7.34 5.63 -24.06
N SER A 49 6.99 4.66 -23.22
CA SER A 49 7.86 4.06 -22.21
C SER A 49 7.42 2.64 -21.87
N LYS A 50 8.40 1.76 -21.63
CA LYS A 50 8.20 0.40 -21.12
C LYS A 50 8.86 0.16 -19.76
N GLY A 51 9.37 1.23 -19.12
CA GLY A 51 9.97 1.17 -17.79
C GLY A 51 11.48 0.88 -17.78
N ALA A 52 12.16 0.94 -18.92
CA ALA A 52 13.60 0.66 -19.01
C ALA A 52 14.42 1.55 -18.05
N GLY A 53 15.41 0.96 -17.38
CA GLY A 53 16.31 1.65 -16.46
C GLY A 53 15.73 1.96 -15.08
N VAL A 54 14.46 1.62 -14.83
CA VAL A 54 13.81 1.83 -13.53
C VAL A 54 13.81 0.56 -12.69
N THR A 55 14.18 0.67 -11.43
CA THR A 55 14.01 -0.38 -10.43
C THR A 55 12.78 -0.06 -9.56
N VAL A 56 11.84 -1.01 -9.53
CA VAL A 56 10.70 -1.03 -8.61
C VAL A 56 11.05 -1.96 -7.46
N ALA A 57 11.10 -1.44 -6.23
CA ALA A 57 11.27 -2.29 -5.06
C ALA A 57 9.90 -2.83 -4.64
N LEU A 58 9.75 -4.14 -4.60
CA LEU A 58 8.59 -4.84 -4.07
C LEU A 58 8.92 -5.32 -2.64
N LEU A 59 8.28 -4.72 -1.66
CA LEU A 59 8.44 -5.06 -0.26
C LEU A 59 7.23 -5.91 0.18
N GLY A 60 7.41 -7.21 0.19
CA GLY A 60 6.31 -8.17 0.40
C GLY A 60 6.70 -9.37 1.25
N GLY A 61 6.00 -10.47 1.08
CA GLY A 61 6.13 -11.69 1.87
C GLY A 61 6.94 -12.80 1.18
N GLY A 62 8.21 -12.59 0.92
CA GLY A 62 9.07 -13.61 0.35
C GLY A 62 9.68 -13.23 -1.01
N HIS A 63 10.32 -14.18 -1.65
CA HIS A 63 10.98 -14.00 -2.96
C HIS A 63 10.15 -14.62 -4.09
N PRO A 64 10.20 -14.01 -5.30
CA PRO A 64 9.56 -14.59 -6.49
C PRO A 64 10.38 -15.75 -7.06
N ASP A 65 9.75 -16.52 -7.93
CA ASP A 65 10.44 -17.53 -8.75
C ASP A 65 11.26 -16.84 -9.84
N THR A 66 12.56 -16.76 -9.64
CA THR A 66 13.51 -16.16 -10.59
C THR A 66 13.84 -17.06 -11.78
N GLY A 67 13.47 -18.35 -11.75
CA GLY A 67 13.66 -19.29 -12.83
C GLY A 67 12.72 -19.09 -14.03
N LEU A 68 11.74 -18.19 -13.90
CA LEU A 68 10.78 -17.93 -14.97
C LEU A 68 11.41 -17.20 -16.16
N PRO A 69 11.24 -17.70 -17.42
CA PRO A 69 11.78 -17.06 -18.61
C PRO A 69 11.36 -15.61 -18.78
N GLU A 70 10.15 -15.26 -18.34
CA GLU A 70 9.61 -13.91 -18.43
C GLU A 70 10.24 -12.92 -17.43
N LEU A 71 10.81 -13.42 -16.34
CA LEU A 71 11.47 -12.62 -15.29
C LEU A 71 13.00 -12.64 -15.41
N SER A 72 13.55 -13.39 -16.36
CA SER A 72 14.99 -13.54 -16.55
C SER A 72 15.69 -12.20 -16.70
N GLY A 73 16.70 -11.95 -15.84
CA GLY A 73 17.49 -10.71 -15.81
C GLY A 73 16.76 -9.47 -15.32
N ARG A 74 15.54 -9.60 -14.79
CA ARG A 74 14.69 -8.48 -14.34
C ARG A 74 14.50 -8.41 -12.84
N VAL A 75 14.82 -9.49 -12.13
CA VAL A 75 14.64 -9.60 -10.69
C VAL A 75 15.97 -9.59 -9.98
N GLU A 76 16.10 -8.72 -9.00
CA GLU A 76 17.17 -8.69 -8.02
C GLU A 76 16.58 -9.10 -6.66
N LEU A 77 17.23 -10.05 -5.97
CA LEU A 77 16.82 -10.46 -4.64
C LEU A 77 17.56 -9.63 -3.61
N GLY A 78 16.81 -8.95 -2.75
CA GLY A 78 17.33 -8.25 -1.58
C GLY A 78 17.42 -9.16 -0.35
N PRO A 79 17.90 -8.64 0.78
CA PRO A 79 17.95 -9.38 2.03
C PRO A 79 16.55 -9.69 2.55
N ASP A 80 16.39 -10.85 3.18
CA ASP A 80 15.18 -11.15 3.96
C ASP A 80 15.22 -10.35 5.28
N LEU A 81 14.36 -9.35 5.39
CA LEU A 81 14.21 -8.50 6.55
C LEU A 81 13.02 -8.90 7.44
N ALA A 82 12.20 -9.85 7.00
CA ALA A 82 11.07 -10.35 7.76
C ALA A 82 11.49 -11.10 9.03
N GLY A 83 12.77 -11.50 9.10
CA GLY A 83 13.38 -12.20 10.22
C GLY A 83 13.07 -13.69 10.21
N ALA A 84 14.05 -14.50 9.79
CA ALA A 84 14.06 -15.92 10.10
C ALA A 84 14.23 -16.09 11.60
N MET A 85 13.17 -16.37 12.34
CA MET A 85 13.35 -17.13 13.59
C MET A 85 13.48 -18.59 13.19
N PHE A 86 14.74 -19.09 13.29
CA PHE A 86 15.12 -20.49 13.05
C PHE A 86 15.13 -20.95 11.57
N GLY A 87 16.25 -20.86 10.94
CA GLY A 87 16.97 -21.88 10.20
C GLY A 87 16.19 -22.77 9.20
N ASP A 88 15.36 -22.21 8.32
CA ASP A 88 14.98 -22.94 7.13
C ASP A 88 15.33 -22.09 5.88
N ASP A 89 16.50 -22.36 5.30
CA ASP A 89 17.01 -21.75 4.07
C ASP A 89 16.19 -22.15 2.82
N THR A 90 15.08 -22.88 2.99
CA THR A 90 14.22 -23.33 1.91
C THR A 90 12.94 -22.51 1.81
N VAL A 91 13.05 -21.18 1.70
CA VAL A 91 11.90 -20.37 1.33
C VAL A 91 11.53 -20.69 -0.12
N ARG A 92 10.52 -21.50 -0.30
CA ARG A 92 9.97 -21.74 -1.66
C ARG A 92 9.47 -20.43 -2.24
N PRO A 93 9.74 -20.17 -3.54
CA PRO A 93 9.20 -19.00 -4.20
C PRO A 93 7.69 -18.92 -4.01
N GLY A 94 7.20 -17.80 -3.47
CA GLY A 94 5.77 -17.61 -3.22
C GLY A 94 5.00 -17.31 -4.50
N ASP A 95 3.87 -17.95 -4.71
CA ASP A 95 2.97 -17.66 -5.83
C ASP A 95 2.55 -16.19 -5.82
N ASP A 96 2.22 -15.63 -4.67
CA ASP A 96 1.74 -14.25 -4.53
C ASP A 96 2.81 -13.23 -4.95
N VAL A 97 4.05 -13.39 -4.48
CA VAL A 97 5.15 -12.47 -4.84
C VAL A 97 5.52 -12.62 -6.32
N THR A 98 5.55 -13.85 -6.83
CA THR A 98 5.79 -14.11 -8.26
C THR A 98 4.71 -13.46 -9.13
N ALA A 99 3.45 -13.55 -8.73
CA ALA A 99 2.33 -12.90 -9.40
C ALA A 99 2.48 -11.37 -9.45
N LEU A 100 2.86 -10.74 -8.34
CA LEU A 100 3.05 -9.30 -8.26
C LEU A 100 4.23 -8.83 -9.13
N VAL A 101 5.34 -9.57 -9.11
CA VAL A 101 6.51 -9.28 -9.96
C VAL A 101 6.15 -9.44 -11.43
N SER A 102 5.39 -10.49 -11.79
CA SER A 102 4.88 -10.71 -13.16
C SER A 102 3.97 -9.54 -13.58
N ALA A 103 3.05 -9.09 -12.72
CA ALA A 103 2.18 -7.96 -13.01
C ALA A 103 2.95 -6.64 -13.22
N ILE A 104 4.07 -6.43 -12.53
CA ILE A 104 4.94 -5.25 -12.69
C ILE A 104 5.77 -5.38 -13.98
N ALA A 105 6.59 -6.42 -14.09
CA ALA A 105 7.72 -6.48 -15.03
C ALA A 105 7.79 -7.75 -15.89
N GLY A 106 6.75 -8.57 -15.91
CA GLY A 106 6.68 -9.72 -16.79
C GLY A 106 6.95 -9.33 -18.25
N SER A 107 7.86 -10.02 -18.94
CA SER A 107 8.19 -9.71 -20.32
C SER A 107 7.24 -10.37 -21.34
N GLY A 108 6.35 -11.26 -20.88
CA GLY A 108 5.51 -12.08 -21.74
C GLY A 108 6.24 -13.18 -22.51
N ARG A 109 7.55 -13.37 -22.29
CA ARG A 109 8.34 -14.43 -22.93
C ARG A 109 7.96 -15.81 -22.37
N GLY A 110 8.24 -16.84 -23.12
CA GLY A 110 7.92 -18.21 -22.69
C GLY A 110 6.42 -18.48 -22.50
N GLY A 111 5.56 -17.66 -23.11
CA GLY A 111 4.13 -17.77 -22.95
C GLY A 111 3.60 -17.15 -21.63
N GLY A 112 4.44 -16.43 -20.88
CA GLY A 112 4.02 -15.70 -19.67
C GLY A 112 3.10 -14.52 -19.96
N THR A 113 2.60 -13.90 -18.91
CA THR A 113 1.75 -12.70 -18.97
C THR A 113 2.62 -11.45 -18.97
N PRO A 114 2.49 -10.51 -19.93
CA PRO A 114 3.22 -9.27 -19.88
C PRO A 114 2.76 -8.43 -18.67
N GLY A 115 3.72 -7.85 -17.95
CA GLY A 115 3.49 -6.85 -16.91
C GLY A 115 3.28 -5.47 -17.51
N ILE A 116 2.84 -4.53 -16.68
CA ILE A 116 2.58 -3.14 -17.13
C ILE A 116 3.88 -2.40 -17.52
N ALA A 117 5.01 -2.70 -16.88
CA ALA A 117 6.32 -2.13 -17.16
C ALA A 117 7.34 -3.21 -17.57
N PRO A 118 7.20 -3.83 -18.79
CA PRO A 118 7.90 -5.05 -19.16
C PRO A 118 9.42 -4.89 -19.33
N GLU A 119 9.97 -3.68 -19.24
CA GLU A 119 11.41 -3.41 -19.29
C GLU A 119 11.97 -2.88 -17.95
N ALA A 120 11.12 -2.73 -16.92
CA ALA A 120 11.56 -2.40 -15.58
C ALA A 120 12.29 -3.58 -14.90
N ARG A 121 13.04 -3.27 -13.85
CA ARG A 121 13.60 -4.26 -12.92
C ARG A 121 12.82 -4.26 -11.63
N VAL A 122 12.78 -5.39 -10.94
CA VAL A 122 12.15 -5.52 -9.63
C VAL A 122 13.20 -5.94 -8.62
N LEU A 123 13.36 -5.15 -7.55
CA LEU A 123 14.11 -5.52 -6.35
C LEU A 123 13.12 -6.11 -5.35
N SER A 124 13.20 -7.43 -5.11
CA SER A 124 12.32 -8.12 -4.17
C SER A 124 12.96 -8.15 -2.78
N VAL A 125 12.28 -7.57 -1.78
CA VAL A 125 12.76 -7.50 -0.39
C VAL A 125 11.66 -8.03 0.52
N PRO A 126 11.82 -9.22 1.11
CA PRO A 126 10.88 -9.73 2.11
C PRO A 126 10.90 -8.88 3.38
N VAL A 127 9.73 -8.38 3.79
CA VAL A 127 9.53 -7.56 5.00
C VAL A 127 8.39 -8.06 5.87
N VAL A 128 7.56 -8.96 5.35
CA VAL A 128 6.49 -9.66 6.07
C VAL A 128 6.63 -11.16 5.85
N ARG A 129 6.30 -11.94 6.86
CA ARG A 129 6.22 -13.40 6.71
C ARG A 129 5.01 -13.76 5.87
N SER A 130 5.19 -14.69 4.95
CA SER A 130 4.05 -15.34 4.30
C SER A 130 3.19 -15.98 5.38
N HIS A 131 1.91 -15.66 5.42
CA HIS A 131 1.01 -16.14 6.46
C HIS A 131 0.83 -17.65 6.33
N SER A 132 1.40 -18.39 7.28
CA SER A 132 0.70 -19.56 7.83
C SER A 132 -0.25 -19.01 8.90
N GLU A 133 -1.54 -19.28 8.74
CA GLU A 133 -2.58 -18.88 9.69
C GLU A 133 -2.18 -19.30 11.11
N GLY A 134 -2.10 -18.36 12.05
CA GLY A 134 -1.99 -18.68 13.47
C GLY A 134 -1.05 -17.88 14.36
N SER A 135 -0.30 -16.91 13.85
CA SER A 135 0.54 -16.07 14.72
C SER A 135 0.02 -14.63 14.74
N ALA A 136 -0.79 -14.33 15.75
CA ALA A 136 -0.91 -12.95 16.22
C ALA A 136 0.50 -12.54 16.69
N GLY A 137 1.25 -11.85 15.81
CA GLY A 137 2.62 -11.47 16.05
C GLY A 137 2.72 -10.57 17.27
N GLN A 138 3.61 -10.91 18.18
CA GLN A 138 4.06 -10.00 19.21
C GLN A 138 4.54 -8.72 18.53
N ALA A 139 4.04 -7.59 19.00
CA ALA A 139 4.51 -6.29 18.59
C ALA A 139 6.03 -6.24 18.78
N PRO A 140 6.80 -5.72 17.80
CA PRO A 140 8.24 -5.53 17.99
C PRO A 140 8.50 -4.69 19.23
N ALA A 141 9.56 -5.00 19.97
CA ALA A 141 10.00 -4.14 21.07
C ALA A 141 10.17 -2.70 20.55
N GLU A 142 9.69 -1.72 21.26
CA GLU A 142 9.60 -0.30 20.87
C GLU A 142 10.91 0.37 20.42
N THR A 143 12.01 -0.35 20.41
CA THR A 143 13.37 0.17 20.14
C THR A 143 14.00 -0.31 18.84
N GLN A 144 13.35 -1.18 18.06
CA GLN A 144 13.92 -1.68 16.80
C GLN A 144 13.11 -1.17 15.58
N ASP A 145 13.85 -0.72 14.55
CA ASP A 145 13.26 -0.41 13.24
C ASP A 145 12.44 -1.59 12.74
N SER A 146 11.20 -1.35 12.36
CA SER A 146 10.34 -2.39 11.78
C SER A 146 10.98 -2.97 10.51
N PRO A 147 10.75 -4.25 10.18
CA PRO A 147 11.22 -4.83 8.93
C PRO A 147 10.86 -4.00 7.70
N LEU A 148 9.65 -3.42 7.70
CA LEU A 148 9.18 -2.55 6.64
C LEU A 148 9.99 -1.25 6.55
N ALA A 149 10.27 -0.59 7.67
CA ALA A 149 11.08 0.62 7.69
C ALA A 149 12.51 0.37 7.19
N ARG A 150 13.12 -0.76 7.61
CA ARG A 150 14.43 -1.21 7.10
C ARG A 150 14.38 -1.47 5.60
N GLY A 151 13.33 -2.15 5.12
CA GLY A 151 13.12 -2.44 3.70
C GLY A 151 13.02 -1.17 2.86
N ILE A 152 12.24 -0.17 3.32
CA ILE A 152 12.09 1.12 2.64
C ILE A 152 13.44 1.85 2.54
N ARG A 153 14.20 1.92 3.65
CA ARG A 153 15.53 2.55 3.64
C ARG A 153 16.51 1.80 2.74
N TYR A 154 16.51 0.47 2.79
CA TYR A 154 17.33 -0.39 1.93
C TYR A 154 17.01 -0.16 0.45
N ALA A 155 15.75 -0.25 0.06
CA ALA A 155 15.31 -0.05 -1.31
C ALA A 155 15.67 1.36 -1.84
N THR A 156 15.49 2.37 -0.99
CA THR A 156 15.89 3.76 -1.32
C THR A 156 17.40 3.87 -1.53
N GLY A 157 18.20 3.26 -0.65
CA GLY A 157 19.67 3.22 -0.76
C GLY A 157 20.17 2.44 -1.99
N ARG A 158 19.39 1.44 -2.45
CA ARG A 158 19.67 0.68 -3.69
C ARG A 158 19.26 1.43 -4.96
N GLY A 159 18.73 2.65 -4.83
CA GLY A 159 18.38 3.50 -5.96
C GLY A 159 17.03 3.15 -6.62
N ALA A 160 16.16 2.41 -5.93
CA ALA A 160 14.80 2.20 -6.40
C ALA A 160 14.11 3.56 -6.64
N LYS A 161 13.40 3.68 -7.76
CA LYS A 161 12.62 4.87 -8.10
C LYS A 161 11.16 4.77 -7.68
N VAL A 162 10.71 3.56 -7.43
CA VAL A 162 9.36 3.23 -6.98
C VAL A 162 9.45 2.18 -5.89
N ILE A 163 8.69 2.32 -4.82
CA ILE A 163 8.51 1.31 -3.77
C ILE A 163 7.06 0.87 -3.79
N CYS A 164 6.81 -0.43 -3.96
CA CYS A 164 5.50 -1.06 -3.91
C CYS A 164 5.33 -1.83 -2.59
N LEU A 165 4.27 -1.51 -1.86
CA LEU A 165 3.91 -2.05 -0.55
C LEU A 165 2.55 -2.76 -0.67
N PRO A 166 2.54 -4.03 -1.13
CA PRO A 166 1.29 -4.72 -1.46
C PRO A 166 0.54 -5.29 -0.25
N VAL A 167 1.19 -5.29 0.92
CA VAL A 167 0.63 -5.87 2.15
C VAL A 167 0.23 -4.76 3.11
N PRO A 168 -1.06 -4.63 3.43
CA PRO A 168 -1.55 -3.62 4.36
C PRO A 168 -1.30 -4.02 5.82
N VAL A 169 -1.09 -3.02 6.68
CA VAL A 169 -1.06 -3.13 8.15
C VAL A 169 -2.13 -2.23 8.73
N TYR A 170 -2.77 -2.63 9.82
CA TYR A 170 -3.84 -1.85 10.43
C TYR A 170 -3.38 -1.13 11.72
N ALA A 171 -2.09 -0.82 11.79
CA ALA A 171 -1.49 -0.07 12.89
C ALA A 171 -0.60 1.06 12.34
N VAL A 172 -0.57 2.17 13.07
CA VAL A 172 0.32 3.30 12.76
C VAL A 172 1.67 3.05 13.40
N ASP A 173 2.74 3.15 12.62
CA ASP A 173 4.11 3.08 13.10
C ASP A 173 4.87 4.37 12.70
N ARG A 174 5.44 5.04 13.71
CA ARG A 174 6.20 6.28 13.50
C ARG A 174 7.46 6.03 12.68
N VAL A 175 8.15 4.91 12.92
CA VAL A 175 9.42 4.59 12.26
C VAL A 175 9.19 4.30 10.77
N GLU A 176 8.07 3.65 10.44
CA GLU A 176 7.65 3.42 9.05
C GLU A 176 7.30 4.73 8.34
N ARG A 177 6.54 5.61 9.00
CA ARG A 177 6.22 6.93 8.48
C ARG A 177 7.48 7.74 8.19
N ASP A 178 8.46 7.72 9.09
CA ASP A 178 9.73 8.43 8.92
C ASP A 178 10.56 7.84 7.78
N ALA A 179 10.55 6.51 7.61
CA ALA A 179 11.18 5.83 6.47
C ALA A 179 10.52 6.19 5.13
N ILE A 180 9.19 6.31 5.10
CA ILE A 180 8.46 6.78 3.91
C ILE A 180 8.83 8.23 3.59
N SER A 181 8.82 9.11 4.57
CA SER A 181 9.24 10.51 4.39
C SER A 181 10.66 10.61 3.85
N PHE A 182 11.57 9.77 4.34
CA PHE A 182 12.94 9.65 3.84
C PHE A 182 13.00 9.23 2.36
N ALA A 183 12.16 8.28 1.94
CA ALA A 183 12.10 7.83 0.55
C ALA A 183 11.53 8.91 -0.37
N LEU A 184 10.41 9.54 0.02
CA LEU A 184 9.78 10.62 -0.72
C LEU A 184 10.73 11.81 -0.92
N ALA A 185 11.45 12.23 0.12
CA ALA A 185 12.44 13.31 0.06
C ALA A 185 13.59 13.01 -0.90
N ARG A 186 13.81 11.73 -1.26
CA ARG A 186 14.81 11.30 -2.27
C ARG A 186 14.20 11.06 -3.65
N GLY A 187 12.99 11.52 -3.87
CA GLY A 187 12.32 11.42 -5.15
C GLY A 187 11.77 10.00 -5.47
N VAL A 188 11.73 9.10 -4.47
CA VAL A 188 11.17 7.75 -4.62
C VAL A 188 9.66 7.80 -4.43
N ALA A 189 8.90 7.36 -5.43
CA ALA A 189 7.46 7.25 -5.32
C ALA A 189 7.07 6.01 -4.51
N VAL A 190 6.15 6.16 -3.55
CA VAL A 190 5.68 5.07 -2.69
C VAL A 190 4.24 4.76 -3.03
N VAL A 191 3.97 3.49 -3.33
CA VAL A 191 2.64 2.96 -3.67
C VAL A 191 2.26 1.89 -2.66
N ALA A 192 1.07 1.92 -2.14
CA ALA A 192 0.60 0.92 -1.18
C ALA A 192 -0.82 0.44 -1.46
N ALA A 193 -1.08 -0.83 -1.15
CA ALA A 193 -2.42 -1.39 -1.14
C ALA A 193 -3.25 -0.78 0.00
N VAL A 194 -4.50 -0.40 -0.28
CA VAL A 194 -5.41 0.11 0.75
C VAL A 194 -6.03 -0.99 1.61
N GLY A 195 -5.76 -2.26 1.28
CA GLY A 195 -6.22 -3.42 2.01
C GLY A 195 -7.50 -4.03 1.45
N ASP A 196 -7.77 -5.26 1.90
CA ASP A 196 -8.89 -6.06 1.40
C ASP A 196 -9.96 -6.30 2.49
N ALA A 197 -10.19 -5.29 3.35
CA ALA A 197 -11.14 -5.33 4.47
C ALA A 197 -12.56 -4.81 4.12
N GLY A 198 -12.88 -4.60 2.83
CA GLY A 198 -14.18 -4.09 2.39
C GLY A 198 -15.38 -4.98 2.75
N ARG A 199 -15.15 -6.28 3.01
CA ARG A 199 -16.18 -7.22 3.48
C ARG A 199 -16.13 -7.49 4.99
N SER A 200 -15.28 -6.78 5.72
CA SER A 200 -15.18 -6.97 7.17
C SER A 200 -16.51 -6.65 7.89
N PRO A 201 -16.78 -7.20 9.06
CA PRO A 201 -17.95 -6.83 9.85
C PRO A 201 -18.00 -5.32 10.11
N TYR A 202 -16.85 -4.72 10.38
CA TYR A 202 -16.72 -3.28 10.59
C TYR A 202 -17.16 -2.48 9.35
N ALA A 203 -16.66 -2.84 8.15
CA ALA A 203 -17.02 -2.14 6.93
C ALA A 203 -18.53 -2.22 6.63
N ARG A 204 -19.13 -3.39 6.85
CA ARG A 204 -20.58 -3.56 6.67
C ARG A 204 -21.42 -2.75 7.65
N GLN A 205 -20.94 -2.59 8.89
CA GLN A 205 -21.64 -1.85 9.93
C GLN A 205 -21.49 -0.34 9.79
N ASN A 206 -20.31 0.15 9.35
CA ASN A 206 -19.96 1.56 9.37
C ASN A 206 -19.97 2.20 7.98
N GLY A 207 -20.14 1.43 6.90
CA GLY A 207 -20.11 1.92 5.53
C GLY A 207 -18.72 2.37 5.05
N THR A 208 -17.67 2.07 5.83
CA THR A 208 -16.27 2.40 5.51
C THR A 208 -15.33 1.38 6.15
N SER A 209 -14.21 1.10 5.54
CA SER A 209 -13.22 0.17 6.05
C SER A 209 -12.24 0.85 7.02
N TYR A 210 -11.54 0.06 7.84
CA TYR A 210 -10.39 0.56 8.59
C TYR A 210 -9.32 1.14 7.66
N TRP A 211 -8.66 2.19 8.12
CA TRP A 211 -7.49 2.71 7.46
C TRP A 211 -6.36 1.70 7.51
N ALA A 212 -5.78 1.44 6.36
CA ALA A 212 -4.61 0.62 6.24
C ALA A 212 -3.36 1.47 6.02
N PHE A 213 -2.28 1.05 6.63
CA PHE A 213 -0.96 1.63 6.44
C PHE A 213 -0.09 0.63 5.66
N PRO A 214 0.85 1.08 4.85
CA PRO A 214 1.30 2.47 4.68
C PRO A 214 0.42 3.37 3.80
N ALA A 215 -0.68 2.90 3.19
CA ALA A 215 -1.51 3.70 2.28
C ALA A 215 -2.04 5.00 2.92
N GLY A 216 -2.29 5.00 4.23
CA GLY A 216 -2.78 6.15 4.99
C GLY A 216 -1.71 7.20 5.35
N TYR A 217 -0.43 6.97 5.03
CA TYR A 217 0.60 7.99 5.29
C TYR A 217 0.64 9.05 4.20
N PRO A 218 0.94 10.33 4.56
CA PRO A 218 1.05 11.41 3.59
C PRO A 218 2.08 11.12 2.49
N GLY A 219 1.71 11.41 1.24
CA GLY A 219 2.58 11.23 0.07
C GLY A 219 2.59 9.81 -0.51
N VAL A 220 1.95 8.85 0.13
CA VAL A 220 1.79 7.50 -0.40
C VAL A 220 0.61 7.44 -1.37
N VAL A 221 0.81 6.76 -2.50
CA VAL A 221 -0.25 6.49 -3.47
C VAL A 221 -1.03 5.26 -3.00
N GLY A 222 -2.14 5.47 -2.30
CA GLY A 222 -3.05 4.41 -1.88
C GLY A 222 -3.89 3.89 -3.05
N VAL A 223 -3.89 2.57 -3.26
CA VAL A 223 -4.52 1.95 -4.43
C VAL A 223 -5.63 0.99 -4.04
N ALA A 224 -6.84 1.27 -4.53
CA ALA A 224 -8.00 0.39 -4.45
C ALA A 224 -8.06 -0.56 -5.66
N ALA A 225 -8.78 -1.68 -5.47
CA ALA A 225 -8.99 -2.68 -6.51
C ALA A 225 -10.36 -2.51 -7.17
N VAL A 226 -10.37 -2.52 -8.52
CA VAL A 226 -11.60 -2.50 -9.33
C VAL A 226 -11.72 -3.73 -10.19
N ASP A 227 -12.96 -4.03 -10.58
CA ASP A 227 -13.32 -5.06 -11.54
C ASP A 227 -13.17 -4.59 -13.00
N ARG A 228 -13.55 -5.44 -13.95
CA ARG A 228 -13.51 -5.13 -15.39
C ARG A 228 -14.44 -3.98 -15.80
N LYS A 229 -15.42 -3.62 -14.99
CA LYS A 229 -16.33 -2.50 -15.23
C LYS A 229 -15.85 -1.20 -14.59
N GLY A 230 -14.71 -1.23 -13.91
CA GLY A 230 -14.18 -0.09 -13.15
C GLY A 230 -14.89 0.14 -11.81
N ALA A 231 -15.77 -0.78 -11.40
CA ALA A 231 -16.41 -0.71 -10.09
C ALA A 231 -15.49 -1.29 -9.00
N LYS A 232 -15.52 -0.69 -7.80
CA LYS A 232 -14.75 -1.19 -6.65
C LYS A 232 -15.06 -2.67 -6.40
N THR A 233 -14.03 -3.51 -6.28
CA THR A 233 -14.24 -4.91 -5.89
C THR A 233 -14.79 -4.99 -4.47
N PRO A 234 -15.67 -5.93 -4.16
CA PRO A 234 -16.26 -6.02 -2.82
C PRO A 234 -15.25 -6.24 -1.69
N GLY A 235 -14.08 -6.83 -2.00
CA GLY A 235 -13.00 -7.03 -1.05
C GLY A 235 -12.20 -5.77 -0.76
N SER A 236 -12.01 -4.90 -1.76
CA SER A 236 -11.20 -3.70 -1.61
C SER A 236 -11.70 -2.82 -0.46
N SER A 237 -10.82 -2.35 0.38
CA SER A 237 -11.12 -1.35 1.40
C SER A 237 -11.57 -0.04 0.76
N ASP A 238 -12.40 0.69 1.49
CA ASP A 238 -12.96 1.99 1.15
C ASP A 238 -12.78 2.95 2.32
N ASN A 239 -11.94 3.94 2.14
CA ASN A 239 -11.64 4.97 3.12
C ASN A 239 -10.80 6.09 2.48
N LEU A 240 -10.50 7.13 3.24
CA LEU A 240 -9.78 8.31 2.71
C LEU A 240 -8.31 8.08 2.35
N SER A 241 -7.76 6.88 2.56
CA SER A 241 -6.41 6.54 2.06
C SER A 241 -6.40 6.13 0.59
N VAL A 242 -7.57 5.91 -0.02
CA VAL A 242 -7.68 5.59 -1.44
C VAL A 242 -7.38 6.83 -2.27
N LEU A 243 -6.26 6.83 -3.00
CA LEU A 243 -5.92 7.92 -3.91
C LEU A 243 -6.39 7.64 -5.34
N VAL A 244 -6.11 6.43 -5.83
CA VAL A 244 -6.49 5.95 -7.16
C VAL A 244 -6.91 4.50 -7.11
N ALA A 245 -7.49 4.01 -8.20
CA ALA A 245 -7.84 2.61 -8.34
C ALA A 245 -7.14 1.97 -9.55
N ALA A 246 -6.99 0.66 -9.52
CA ALA A 246 -6.48 -0.13 -10.63
C ALA A 246 -7.16 -1.51 -10.68
N PRO A 247 -7.05 -2.25 -11.81
CA PRO A 247 -7.53 -3.61 -11.93
C PRO A 247 -7.07 -4.49 -10.78
N GLY A 248 -8.00 -5.15 -10.11
CA GLY A 248 -7.72 -6.02 -8.97
C GLY A 248 -8.73 -7.14 -8.79
N ASP A 249 -9.45 -7.52 -9.85
CA ASP A 249 -10.32 -8.69 -9.87
C ASP A 249 -9.88 -9.68 -10.94
N ARG A 250 -9.38 -10.85 -10.52
CA ARG A 250 -8.87 -11.91 -11.41
C ARG A 250 -7.92 -11.38 -12.47
N VAL A 251 -6.93 -10.60 -12.02
CA VAL A 251 -5.87 -10.07 -12.88
C VAL A 251 -4.99 -11.23 -13.36
N PRO A 252 -4.85 -11.42 -14.68
CA PRO A 252 -4.01 -12.47 -15.24
C PRO A 252 -2.52 -12.23 -14.92
N VAL A 253 -1.85 -13.25 -14.41
CA VAL A 253 -0.44 -13.21 -14.00
C VAL A 253 0.23 -14.56 -14.25
N THR A 254 1.55 -14.59 -14.21
CA THR A 254 2.30 -15.84 -14.10
C THR A 254 2.64 -16.10 -12.62
N LEU A 255 2.41 -17.33 -12.20
CA LEU A 255 2.72 -17.86 -10.87
C LEU A 255 4.03 -18.63 -10.90
N ALA A 256 4.54 -19.02 -9.73
CA ALA A 256 5.74 -19.86 -9.64
C ALA A 256 5.60 -21.16 -10.47
N GLY A 257 6.71 -21.65 -11.05
CA GLY A 257 6.72 -22.81 -11.93
C GLY A 257 6.06 -22.57 -13.30
N SER A 258 6.07 -21.33 -13.80
CA SER A 258 5.49 -20.94 -15.11
C SER A 258 4.00 -21.21 -15.26
N ARG A 259 3.27 -21.35 -14.14
CA ARG A 259 1.83 -21.56 -14.16
C ARG A 259 1.12 -20.25 -14.50
N ARG A 260 0.18 -20.28 -15.41
CA ARG A 260 -0.73 -19.15 -15.63
C ARG A 260 -1.84 -19.17 -14.57
N GLY A 261 -2.15 -18.01 -14.04
CA GLY A 261 -3.18 -17.85 -13.04
C GLY A 261 -3.79 -16.47 -13.07
N ALA A 262 -4.67 -16.24 -12.12
CA ALA A 262 -5.26 -14.92 -11.91
C ALA A 262 -5.30 -14.65 -10.41
N VAL A 263 -4.94 -13.43 -10.04
CA VAL A 263 -4.95 -12.98 -8.64
C VAL A 263 -5.89 -11.80 -8.47
N SER A 264 -6.45 -11.68 -7.27
CA SER A 264 -7.35 -10.58 -6.91
C SER A 264 -6.87 -9.90 -5.65
N GLY A 265 -7.24 -8.62 -5.49
CA GLY A 265 -6.96 -7.84 -4.30
C GLY A 265 -6.26 -6.51 -4.60
N THR A 266 -6.12 -5.71 -3.56
CA THR A 266 -5.46 -4.40 -3.64
C THR A 266 -3.95 -4.51 -3.80
N GLY A 267 -3.35 -5.65 -3.46
CA GLY A 267 -1.93 -5.94 -3.67
C GLY A 267 -1.55 -5.95 -5.15
N VAL A 268 -2.28 -6.67 -6.01
CA VAL A 268 -2.01 -6.68 -7.46
C VAL A 268 -2.37 -5.34 -8.11
N ALA A 269 -3.41 -4.67 -7.63
CA ALA A 269 -3.75 -3.32 -8.09
C ALA A 269 -2.61 -2.33 -7.80
N SER A 270 -2.02 -2.37 -6.60
CA SER A 270 -0.86 -1.54 -6.24
C SER A 270 0.39 -1.88 -7.07
N ALA A 271 0.62 -3.15 -7.40
CA ALA A 271 1.69 -3.59 -8.28
C ALA A 271 1.55 -2.99 -9.70
N LEU A 272 0.35 -2.99 -10.26
CA LEU A 272 0.06 -2.37 -11.57
C LEU A 272 0.27 -0.84 -11.54
N VAL A 273 -0.12 -0.16 -10.46
CA VAL A 273 0.15 1.29 -10.31
C VAL A 273 1.64 1.55 -10.13
N ALA A 274 2.36 0.72 -9.36
CA ALA A 274 3.80 0.84 -9.21
C ALA A 274 4.53 0.69 -10.56
N GLY A 275 4.11 -0.27 -11.38
CA GLY A 275 4.61 -0.40 -12.75
C GLY A 275 4.24 0.79 -13.65
N THR A 276 3.03 1.35 -13.51
CA THR A 276 2.64 2.58 -14.22
C THR A 276 3.55 3.75 -13.83
N ILE A 277 3.87 3.91 -12.56
CA ILE A 277 4.83 4.93 -12.10
C ILE A 277 6.22 4.64 -12.66
N ALA A 278 6.62 3.37 -12.78
CA ALA A 278 7.89 3.02 -13.40
C ALA A 278 7.96 3.46 -14.88
N LEU A 279 6.86 3.40 -15.63
CA LEU A 279 6.79 3.97 -16.97
C LEU A 279 7.07 5.47 -16.96
N ILE A 280 6.47 6.20 -16.00
CA ILE A 280 6.66 7.66 -15.84
C ILE A 280 8.12 7.96 -15.46
N LYS A 281 8.65 7.28 -14.45
CA LYS A 281 10.02 7.49 -13.96
C LYS A 281 11.11 7.09 -14.98
N ALA A 282 10.82 6.16 -15.87
CA ALA A 282 11.74 5.83 -16.97
C ALA A 282 11.87 6.96 -18.00
N LYS A 283 10.80 7.71 -18.24
CA LYS A 283 10.79 8.82 -19.17
C LYS A 283 11.16 10.14 -18.51
N TYR A 284 10.75 10.33 -17.25
CA TYR A 284 10.92 11.54 -16.46
C TYR A 284 11.50 11.19 -15.07
N PRO A 285 12.81 10.83 -15.00
CA PRO A 285 13.43 10.30 -13.78
C PRO A 285 13.41 11.29 -12.61
N ASP A 286 13.51 12.57 -12.90
CA ASP A 286 13.58 13.64 -11.91
C ASP A 286 12.22 14.22 -11.51
N LEU A 287 11.12 13.76 -12.12
CA LEU A 287 9.78 14.20 -11.74
C LEU A 287 9.50 13.79 -10.30
N PRO A 288 9.27 14.74 -9.37
CA PRO A 288 9.11 14.44 -7.96
C PRO A 288 7.82 13.63 -7.66
N PRO A 289 7.78 12.86 -6.56
CA PRO A 289 6.68 11.95 -6.24
C PRO A 289 5.30 12.63 -6.20
N GLU A 290 5.21 13.84 -5.70
CA GLU A 290 3.97 14.63 -5.65
C GLU A 290 3.44 14.98 -7.05
N LEU A 291 4.33 15.26 -7.99
CA LEU A 291 3.92 15.51 -9.39
C LEU A 291 3.58 14.20 -10.12
N VAL A 292 4.23 13.08 -9.76
CA VAL A 292 3.83 11.76 -10.23
C VAL A 292 2.42 11.44 -9.74
N SER A 293 2.13 11.63 -8.45
CA SER A 293 0.79 11.44 -7.87
C SER A 293 -0.24 12.35 -8.55
N ARG A 294 0.11 13.62 -8.81
CA ARG A 294 -0.74 14.56 -9.53
C ARG A 294 -1.01 14.09 -10.97
N ALA A 295 0.00 13.56 -11.67
CA ALA A 295 -0.19 13.02 -13.02
C ALA A 295 -1.19 11.86 -13.02
N LEU A 296 -1.12 10.96 -12.03
CA LEU A 296 -2.09 9.86 -11.88
C LEU A 296 -3.49 10.40 -11.59
N THR A 297 -3.66 11.21 -10.55
CA THR A 297 -4.97 11.65 -10.06
C THR A 297 -5.73 12.51 -11.06
N THR A 298 -5.06 13.42 -11.76
CA THR A 298 -5.69 14.30 -12.75
C THR A 298 -6.07 13.60 -14.06
N THR A 299 -5.58 12.39 -14.28
CA THR A 299 -5.83 11.64 -15.54
C THR A 299 -6.57 10.32 -15.33
N SER A 300 -6.82 9.92 -14.09
CA SER A 300 -7.63 8.74 -13.78
C SER A 300 -9.07 8.89 -14.28
N ARG A 301 -9.70 7.79 -14.74
CA ARG A 301 -11.05 7.81 -15.33
C ARG A 301 -11.83 6.54 -14.99
N PRO A 302 -13.18 6.63 -14.92
CA PRO A 302 -13.96 7.87 -14.88
C PRO A 302 -13.68 8.66 -13.60
N HIS A 303 -13.73 9.99 -13.69
CA HIS A 303 -13.71 10.82 -12.47
C HIS A 303 -15.04 10.66 -11.73
N PRO A 304 -15.00 10.45 -10.40
CA PRO A 304 -16.23 10.52 -9.61
C PRO A 304 -16.94 11.87 -9.77
N PRO A 305 -18.27 11.93 -9.72
CA PRO A 305 -19.03 13.18 -9.90
C PRO A 305 -18.63 14.30 -8.94
N ALA A 306 -18.23 13.95 -7.70
CA ALA A 306 -17.74 14.90 -6.69
C ALA A 306 -16.23 15.21 -6.83
N GLY A 307 -15.56 14.70 -7.87
CA GLY A 307 -14.13 14.82 -8.07
C GLY A 307 -13.30 13.78 -7.31
N TYR A 308 -13.82 13.25 -6.20
CA TYR A 308 -13.19 12.21 -5.37
C TYR A 308 -14.26 11.30 -4.77
N ASP A 309 -13.91 10.03 -4.56
CA ASP A 309 -14.74 9.00 -3.95
C ASP A 309 -13.84 8.08 -3.09
N ASP A 310 -14.27 7.74 -1.89
CA ASP A 310 -13.50 6.90 -0.95
C ASP A 310 -13.34 5.44 -1.38
N LYS A 311 -14.02 5.02 -2.47
CA LYS A 311 -13.97 3.66 -3.02
C LYS A 311 -12.95 3.51 -4.14
N VAL A 312 -12.81 4.53 -4.97
CA VAL A 312 -11.94 4.51 -6.17
C VAL A 312 -10.99 5.72 -6.24
N GLY A 313 -11.00 6.58 -5.22
CA GLY A 313 -10.19 7.79 -5.19
C GLY A 313 -10.58 8.76 -6.30
N PHE A 314 -9.61 9.20 -7.08
CA PHE A 314 -9.82 10.04 -8.28
C PHE A 314 -10.20 9.23 -9.52
N GLY A 315 -10.35 7.92 -9.42
CA GLY A 315 -10.72 7.01 -10.51
C GLY A 315 -9.66 5.98 -10.84
N VAL A 316 -9.90 5.23 -11.91
CA VAL A 316 -8.98 4.19 -12.40
C VAL A 316 -7.83 4.84 -13.19
N VAL A 317 -6.61 4.41 -12.91
CA VAL A 317 -5.39 4.94 -13.56
C VAL A 317 -5.40 4.67 -15.06
N ASP A 318 -5.08 5.70 -15.86
CA ASP A 318 -4.76 5.61 -17.28
C ASP A 318 -3.25 5.89 -17.47
N ALA A 319 -2.47 4.85 -17.75
CA ALA A 319 -1.02 4.93 -17.85
C ALA A 319 -0.56 5.86 -19.00
N ALA A 320 -1.25 5.83 -20.12
CA ALA A 320 -0.91 6.69 -21.26
C ALA A 320 -1.24 8.16 -21.00
N ALA A 321 -2.38 8.43 -20.37
CA ALA A 321 -2.75 9.78 -19.98
C ALA A 321 -1.83 10.34 -18.89
N ALA A 322 -1.47 9.52 -17.90
CA ALA A 322 -0.53 9.88 -16.84
C ALA A 322 0.87 10.22 -17.41
N LEU A 323 1.37 9.47 -18.40
CA LEU A 323 2.62 9.78 -19.09
C LEU A 323 2.56 11.13 -19.81
N ARG A 324 1.46 11.44 -20.53
CA ARG A 324 1.30 12.75 -21.16
C ARG A 324 1.26 13.87 -20.13
N LYS A 325 0.51 13.66 -19.04
CA LYS A 325 0.42 14.65 -17.96
C LYS A 325 1.76 14.85 -17.25
N ALA A 326 2.55 13.80 -17.07
CA ALA A 326 3.90 13.89 -16.53
C ALA A 326 4.80 14.80 -17.40
N ALA A 327 4.69 14.72 -18.75
CA ALA A 327 5.40 15.63 -19.64
C ALA A 327 5.04 17.09 -19.38
N GLU A 328 3.76 17.39 -19.21
CA GLU A 328 3.29 18.75 -18.92
C GLU A 328 3.75 19.25 -17.55
N LEU A 329 3.95 18.34 -16.59
CA LEU A 329 4.37 18.67 -15.23
C LEU A 329 5.89 18.78 -15.06
N THR A 330 6.68 18.26 -16.00
CA THR A 330 8.16 18.29 -15.94
C THR A 330 8.75 19.69 -15.71
N PRO A 331 8.24 20.78 -16.32
CA PRO A 331 8.76 22.13 -16.07
C PRO A 331 8.57 22.62 -14.61
N TYR A 332 7.67 22.00 -13.86
CA TYR A 332 7.40 22.35 -12.45
C TYR A 332 8.18 21.48 -11.47
N GLY A 333 9.17 20.73 -11.93
CA GLY A 333 10.05 19.89 -11.09
C GLY A 333 10.93 20.72 -10.15
N PRO A 334 11.84 20.07 -9.40
CA PRO A 334 12.53 20.62 -8.22
C PRO A 334 13.48 21.80 -8.48
N ALA A 335 13.45 22.42 -9.65
CA ALA A 335 14.31 23.55 -10.02
C ALA A 335 14.01 24.84 -9.24
N SER A 336 12.99 24.87 -8.41
CA SER A 336 12.70 26.01 -7.53
C SER A 336 13.10 25.65 -6.10
N SER A 337 14.34 25.92 -5.72
CA SER A 337 14.63 26.12 -4.31
C SER A 337 13.80 27.31 -3.86
N VAL A 338 12.65 27.04 -3.25
CA VAL A 338 11.90 28.06 -2.53
C VAL A 338 12.82 28.53 -1.41
N GLN A 339 13.18 29.81 -1.40
CA GLN A 339 13.97 30.39 -0.31
C GLN A 339 13.17 30.18 0.99
N ASP A 340 13.86 29.91 2.10
CA ASP A 340 13.23 29.61 3.37
C ASP A 340 12.32 30.75 3.89
N ASP A 341 12.48 31.97 3.36
CA ASP A 341 11.67 33.16 3.65
C ASP A 341 10.57 33.42 2.60
N ALA A 342 10.44 32.57 1.58
CA ALA A 342 9.41 32.73 0.55
C ALA A 342 8.02 32.45 1.12
N HIS A 343 7.09 33.37 0.89
CA HIS A 343 5.71 33.28 1.32
C HIS A 343 4.76 33.71 0.19
N PHE A 344 3.50 33.33 0.30
CA PHE A 344 2.48 33.77 -0.64
C PHE A 344 2.23 35.28 -0.54
N GLY A 345 2.43 35.99 -1.62
CA GLY A 345 2.26 37.44 -1.71
C GLY A 345 3.57 38.21 -1.85
N LYS A 346 3.50 39.46 -2.27
CA LYS A 346 4.64 40.35 -2.48
C LYS A 346 4.82 41.34 -1.32
N GLY A 347 4.37 41.01 -0.13
CA GLY A 347 4.48 41.87 1.05
C GLY A 347 5.55 41.43 2.02
N PRO A 348 5.91 42.24 3.00
CA PRO A 348 6.73 41.78 4.12
C PRO A 348 6.02 40.62 4.83
N VAL A 349 6.81 39.68 5.37
CA VAL A 349 6.28 38.56 6.17
C VAL A 349 5.33 39.15 7.22
N SER A 350 4.03 38.89 7.10
CA SER A 350 3.10 39.33 8.13
C SER A 350 3.47 38.54 9.38
N GLN A 351 3.80 39.25 10.46
CA GLN A 351 3.84 38.59 11.76
C GLN A 351 2.49 37.90 11.96
N GLY A 352 2.51 36.58 12.14
CA GLY A 352 1.30 35.80 12.33
C GLY A 352 0.42 36.48 13.40
N PRO A 353 -0.91 36.33 13.35
CA PRO A 353 -1.80 36.98 14.29
C PRO A 353 -1.28 36.75 15.70
N ALA A 354 -0.99 37.85 16.41
CA ALA A 354 -0.56 37.76 17.78
C ALA A 354 -1.57 36.87 18.53
N ARG A 355 -1.09 35.80 19.14
CA ARG A 355 -1.98 34.97 19.96
C ARG A 355 -2.69 35.91 20.91
N PRO A 356 -4.04 35.95 20.99
CA PRO A 356 -4.72 36.78 21.91
C PRO A 356 -4.12 36.51 23.30
N GLY A 357 -3.59 37.55 23.94
CA GLY A 357 -3.09 37.44 25.30
C GLY A 357 -4.18 36.84 26.18
N ALA A 358 -3.77 36.16 27.24
CA ALA A 358 -4.74 35.63 28.20
C ALA A 358 -5.71 36.73 28.61
N ASP A 359 -7.01 36.50 28.46
CA ASP A 359 -8.07 37.46 28.80
C ASP A 359 -7.88 37.95 30.23
N PRO A 360 -7.57 39.25 30.45
CA PRO A 360 -7.27 39.76 31.78
C PRO A 360 -8.43 39.56 32.76
N VAL A 361 -9.66 39.56 32.24
CA VAL A 361 -10.85 39.32 33.09
C VAL A 361 -10.86 37.87 33.61
N ARG A 362 -10.55 36.92 32.77
CA ARG A 362 -10.46 35.52 33.20
C ARG A 362 -9.31 35.29 34.17
N LEU A 363 -8.15 35.92 33.93
CA LEU A 363 -7.03 35.84 34.89
C LEU A 363 -7.40 36.39 36.27
N TRP A 364 -8.12 37.50 36.33
CA TRP A 364 -8.62 38.06 37.58
C TRP A 364 -9.63 37.14 38.28
N ILE A 365 -10.57 36.55 37.53
CA ILE A 365 -11.53 35.59 38.06
C ILE A 365 -10.81 34.38 38.67
N TYR A 366 -9.84 33.81 37.97
CA TYR A 366 -9.06 32.69 38.50
C TYR A 366 -8.20 33.10 39.71
N GLY A 367 -7.59 34.28 39.68
CA GLY A 367 -6.81 34.82 40.80
C GLY A 367 -7.65 34.97 42.07
N ILE A 368 -8.86 35.54 41.96
CA ILE A 368 -9.81 35.70 43.07
C ILE A 368 -10.27 34.31 43.56
N ALA A 369 -10.60 33.39 42.68
CA ALA A 369 -11.02 32.05 43.07
C ALA A 369 -9.93 31.29 43.85
N VAL A 370 -8.68 31.39 43.41
CA VAL A 370 -7.53 30.81 44.13
C VAL A 370 -7.32 31.46 45.48
N ALA A 371 -7.41 32.80 45.58
CA ALA A 371 -7.27 33.52 46.86
C ALA A 371 -8.36 33.13 47.85
N LEU A 372 -9.62 33.06 47.43
CA LEU A 372 -10.74 32.61 48.25
C LEU A 372 -10.58 31.15 48.70
N GLY A 373 -10.12 30.26 47.80
CA GLY A 373 -9.85 28.87 48.14
C GLY A 373 -8.75 28.72 49.19
N MET A 374 -7.65 29.44 49.03
CA MET A 374 -6.56 29.48 50.05
C MET A 374 -7.03 30.08 51.37
N GLY A 375 -7.78 31.17 51.32
CA GLY A 375 -8.36 31.77 52.54
C GLY A 375 -9.27 30.82 53.31
N GLY A 376 -10.15 30.11 52.58
CA GLY A 376 -11.03 29.08 53.15
C GLY A 376 -10.25 27.91 53.75
N PHE A 377 -9.20 27.44 53.03
CA PHE A 377 -8.33 26.40 53.56
C PHE A 377 -7.59 26.79 54.82
N CYS A 378 -7.02 28.02 54.88
CA CYS A 378 -6.36 28.54 56.06
C CYS A 378 -7.34 28.70 57.25
N ALA A 379 -8.54 29.20 56.99
CA ALA A 379 -9.57 29.33 58.04
C ALA A 379 -9.99 27.96 58.60
N ALA A 380 -10.17 26.96 57.73
CA ALA A 380 -10.49 25.60 58.16
C ALA A 380 -9.34 24.96 58.96
N ALA A 381 -8.09 25.14 58.53
CA ALA A 381 -6.92 24.65 59.25
C ALA A 381 -6.76 25.30 60.67
N ILE A 382 -7.03 26.57 60.76
CA ILE A 382 -7.02 27.27 62.06
C ILE A 382 -8.16 26.80 62.98
N ALA A 383 -9.35 26.58 62.40
CA ALA A 383 -10.50 26.08 63.17
C ALA A 383 -10.26 24.64 63.70
N LEU A 384 -9.61 23.79 62.90
CA LEU A 384 -9.22 22.45 63.32
C LEU A 384 -8.13 22.42 64.39
N ARG A 385 -7.22 23.39 64.40
CA ARG A 385 -6.19 23.49 65.43
C ARG A 385 -6.72 24.07 66.79
N ARG A 386 -7.88 24.68 66.77
CA ARG A 386 -8.53 25.24 67.97
C ARG A 386 -9.52 24.29 68.65
N ARG A 387 -9.74 23.13 68.06
CA ARG A 387 -10.46 22.00 68.70
C ARG A 387 -9.43 21.00 69.22
#